data_9ab679d5ae6ffa219c95561d1a601e5e
#
_entry.id   9ab679d5ae6ffa219c95561d1a601e5e
#
_cell.length_a   1.000
_cell.length_b   1.000
_cell.length_c   1.000
_cell.angle_alpha   90.00
_cell.angle_beta   90.00
_cell.angle_gamma   90.00
#
_symmetry.space_group_name_H-M   'P 1'
#
loop_
_entity.id
_entity.type
_entity.pdbx_description
1 polymer ?
#
loop_
_entity_poly.entity_id
_entity_poly.type
_entity_poly.pdbx_seq_one_letter_code
_entity_poly.pdbx_strand_id
1 'polypeptide(L)'
;VLAAGGAEMYITGSNPLSTQDDVAAGLVHDGLNVFAWHGATDEEYHRHISEVVKVGPNIIIDDGGDLVNLIHNEYPELIPNVIGGCEETTTGIIRLIAMNKDGQLKFPMMLVNNAKCKYLFDNRYGTGQSVWDGINRTTNLIVAGKNVVVAGYGWCGKGVAMRAKGLGASVIVCEVDPIKAMEAVMDGFK
;
A
#
# COMPACT_ATOMS: atom_id res chain seq x y z
N VAL A 1 16.63 -0.10 9.05
CA VAL A 1 17.70 0.34 8.14
C VAL A 1 17.89 1.84 8.25
N LEU A 2 16.85 2.67 8.03
CA LEU A 2 16.96 4.13 8.07
C LEU A 2 17.41 4.64 9.44
N ALA A 3 16.83 4.16 10.53
CA ALA A 3 17.24 4.50 11.89
C ALA A 3 18.71 4.12 12.15
N ALA A 4 19.15 2.93 11.72
CA ALA A 4 20.56 2.51 11.81
C ALA A 4 21.50 3.41 10.96
N GLY A 5 20.95 4.08 9.94
CA GLY A 5 21.65 5.09 9.15
C GLY A 5 21.67 6.50 9.76
N GLY A 6 21.07 6.68 10.94
CA GLY A 6 21.02 7.94 11.66
C GLY A 6 19.76 8.80 11.44
N ALA A 7 18.75 8.26 10.75
CA ALA A 7 17.47 8.96 10.59
C ALA A 7 16.66 8.90 11.89
N GLU A 8 16.07 10.01 12.29
CA GLU A 8 15.05 10.05 13.32
C GLU A 8 13.72 9.59 12.70
N MET A 9 13.17 8.49 13.22
CA MET A 9 12.04 7.80 12.61
C MET A 9 10.77 7.97 13.44
N TYR A 10 9.68 8.34 12.74
CA TYR A 10 8.33 8.36 13.27
C TYR A 10 7.45 7.52 12.36
N ILE A 11 6.77 6.53 12.91
CA ILE A 11 6.12 5.46 12.15
C ILE A 11 4.64 5.39 12.53
N THR A 12 3.80 5.25 11.53
CA THR A 12 2.37 4.95 11.69
C THR A 12 1.96 3.80 10.76
N GLY A 13 0.79 3.21 10.99
CA GLY A 13 0.20 2.28 10.04
C GLY A 13 -0.44 3.05 8.88
N SER A 14 -0.32 2.56 7.66
CA SER A 14 -1.04 3.08 6.49
C SER A 14 -2.48 2.56 6.43
N ASN A 15 -2.77 1.47 7.12
CA ASN A 15 -4.10 0.88 7.21
C ASN A 15 -4.28 0.18 8.57
N PRO A 16 -5.28 0.58 9.38
CA PRO A 16 -5.52 -0.04 10.69
C PRO A 16 -5.77 -1.55 10.65
N LEU A 17 -6.38 -2.06 9.57
CA LEU A 17 -6.71 -3.49 9.45
C LEU A 17 -5.49 -4.36 9.09
N SER A 18 -4.45 -3.78 8.51
CA SER A 18 -3.21 -4.49 8.17
C SER A 18 -2.09 -4.29 9.20
N THR A 19 -2.25 -3.39 10.15
CA THR A 19 -1.31 -3.17 11.24
C THR A 19 -1.15 -4.44 12.08
N GLN A 20 0.09 -4.78 12.44
CA GLN A 20 0.43 -5.92 13.28
C GLN A 20 0.97 -5.41 14.62
N ASP A 21 0.25 -5.68 15.70
CA ASP A 21 0.56 -5.13 17.04
C ASP A 21 1.90 -5.63 17.59
N ASP A 22 2.26 -6.87 17.31
CA ASP A 22 3.55 -7.45 17.71
C ASP A 22 4.72 -6.77 17.00
N VAL A 23 4.57 -6.41 15.72
CA VAL A 23 5.57 -5.64 14.97
C VAL A 23 5.66 -4.21 15.49
N ALA A 24 4.52 -3.53 15.70
CA ALA A 24 4.49 -2.18 16.26
C ALA A 24 5.16 -2.14 17.65
N ALA A 25 4.80 -3.08 18.52
CA ALA A 25 5.38 -3.20 19.86
C ALA A 25 6.89 -3.51 19.82
N GLY A 26 7.33 -4.38 18.89
CA GLY A 26 8.74 -4.69 18.69
C GLY A 26 9.55 -3.45 18.29
N LEU A 27 9.03 -2.64 17.38
CA LEU A 27 9.66 -1.38 16.95
C LEU A 27 9.77 -0.37 18.11
N VAL A 28 8.72 -0.26 18.95
CA VAL A 28 8.76 0.59 20.16
C VAL A 28 9.80 0.06 21.15
N HIS A 29 9.86 -1.26 21.35
CA HIS A 29 10.86 -1.88 22.21
C HIS A 29 12.30 -1.55 21.74
N ASP A 30 12.50 -1.48 20.44
CA ASP A 30 13.80 -1.12 19.83
C ASP A 30 14.07 0.40 19.84
N GLY A 31 13.21 1.19 20.48
CA GLY A 31 13.41 2.63 20.69
C GLY A 31 12.92 3.52 19.55
N LEU A 32 12.08 3.02 18.66
CA LEU A 32 11.47 3.82 17.60
C LEU A 32 10.14 4.45 18.04
N ASN A 33 9.81 5.61 17.47
CA ASN A 33 8.53 6.28 17.71
C ASN A 33 7.46 5.68 16.78
N VAL A 34 6.51 4.93 17.35
CA VAL A 34 5.45 4.24 16.61
C VAL A 34 4.08 4.60 17.16
N PHE A 35 3.18 5.02 16.27
CA PHE A 35 1.79 5.39 16.56
C PHE A 35 0.87 4.53 15.69
N ALA A 36 0.65 3.29 16.08
CA ALA A 36 -0.17 2.35 15.33
C ALA A 36 -0.61 1.17 16.18
N TRP A 37 -1.86 0.73 15.98
CA TRP A 37 -2.37 -0.55 16.47
C TRP A 37 -3.43 -1.11 15.52
N HIS A 38 -3.65 -2.41 15.60
CA HIS A 38 -4.64 -3.10 14.78
C HIS A 38 -6.06 -2.72 15.20
N GLY A 39 -6.91 -2.46 14.21
CA GLY A 39 -8.32 -2.14 14.45
C GLY A 39 -8.58 -0.74 15.01
N ALA A 40 -7.63 0.19 14.84
CA ALA A 40 -7.86 1.59 15.18
C ALA A 40 -9.10 2.14 14.45
N THR A 41 -9.91 2.94 15.16
CA THR A 41 -11.03 3.67 14.54
C THR A 41 -10.50 4.78 13.62
N ASP A 42 -11.37 5.37 12.81
CA ASP A 42 -10.97 6.47 11.91
C ASP A 42 -10.41 7.67 12.70
N GLU A 43 -10.98 7.99 13.87
CA GLU A 43 -10.50 9.06 14.74
C GLU A 43 -9.12 8.72 15.35
N GLU A 44 -8.91 7.47 15.73
CA GLU A 44 -7.62 7.00 16.25
C GLU A 44 -6.58 6.98 15.14
N TYR A 45 -6.93 6.51 13.95
CA TYR A 45 -6.05 6.54 12.79
C TYR A 45 -5.63 7.98 12.45
N HIS A 46 -6.61 8.91 12.36
CA HIS A 46 -6.31 10.32 12.14
C HIS A 46 -5.37 10.90 13.20
N ARG A 47 -5.56 10.52 14.47
CA ARG A 47 -4.65 10.93 15.55
C ARG A 47 -3.24 10.37 15.35
N HIS A 48 -3.11 9.08 14.95
CA HIS A 48 -1.81 8.45 14.70
C HIS A 48 -1.03 9.17 13.61
N ILE A 49 -1.65 9.42 12.44
CA ILE A 49 -1.00 10.14 11.36
C ILE A 49 -0.68 11.59 11.75
N SER A 50 -1.52 12.23 12.56
CA SER A 50 -1.28 13.58 13.08
C SER A 50 -0.05 13.64 13.99
N GLU A 51 0.14 12.66 14.88
CA GLU A 51 1.34 12.60 15.74
C GLU A 51 2.64 12.47 14.93
N VAL A 52 2.60 11.70 13.83
CA VAL A 52 3.74 11.56 12.93
C VAL A 52 4.01 12.85 12.14
N VAL A 53 2.97 13.59 11.77
CA VAL A 53 3.12 14.85 11.03
C VAL A 53 3.57 16.00 11.90
N LYS A 54 3.07 16.12 13.14
CA LYS A 54 3.40 17.22 14.07
C LYS A 54 4.89 17.37 14.38
N VAL A 55 5.67 16.33 14.19
CA VAL A 55 7.14 16.40 14.41
C VAL A 55 7.85 17.24 13.35
N GLY A 56 7.18 17.61 12.26
CA GLY A 56 7.75 18.40 11.16
C GLY A 56 8.72 17.60 10.29
N PRO A 57 8.27 16.53 9.63
CA PRO A 57 9.14 15.62 8.88
C PRO A 57 9.84 16.35 7.72
N ASN A 58 11.09 15.98 7.46
CA ASN A 58 11.83 16.44 6.30
C ASN A 58 11.60 15.54 5.07
N ILE A 59 11.43 14.24 5.30
CA ILE A 59 11.20 13.24 4.26
C ILE A 59 9.99 12.40 4.66
N ILE A 60 9.13 12.12 3.69
CA ILE A 60 7.90 11.36 3.88
C ILE A 60 7.99 10.06 3.07
N ILE A 61 7.62 8.96 3.71
CA ILE A 61 7.33 7.69 3.01
C ILE A 61 5.87 7.41 3.26
N ASP A 62 5.05 7.54 2.23
CA ASP A 62 3.60 7.43 2.30
C ASP A 62 3.08 6.22 1.51
N ASP A 63 1.93 5.71 1.92
CA ASP A 63 1.24 4.59 1.27
C ASP A 63 -0.27 4.88 1.28
N GLY A 64 -0.75 5.48 0.21
CA GLY A 64 -2.11 5.95 0.03
C GLY A 64 -2.27 7.47 0.00
N GLY A 65 -1.20 8.23 0.31
CA GLY A 65 -1.18 9.68 0.24
C GLY A 65 -1.83 10.39 1.43
N ASP A 66 -2.04 9.70 2.55
CA ASP A 66 -2.74 10.28 3.70
C ASP A 66 -1.88 11.28 4.48
N LEU A 67 -0.58 11.00 4.67
CA LEU A 67 0.35 11.94 5.30
C LEU A 67 0.50 13.21 4.46
N VAL A 68 0.68 13.05 3.14
CA VAL A 68 0.80 14.17 2.21
C VAL A 68 -0.47 15.02 2.23
N ASN A 69 -1.63 14.37 2.17
CA ASN A 69 -2.92 15.07 2.22
C ASN A 69 -3.12 15.81 3.54
N LEU A 70 -2.78 15.19 4.66
CA LEU A 70 -2.89 15.79 5.99
C LEU A 70 -2.01 17.03 6.13
N ILE A 71 -0.76 16.97 5.68
CA ILE A 71 0.16 18.12 5.71
C ILE A 71 -0.40 19.27 4.90
N HIS A 72 -0.91 19.03 3.70
CA HIS A 72 -1.42 20.10 2.84
C HIS A 72 -2.68 20.76 3.37
N ASN A 73 -3.56 20.01 4.03
CA ASN A 73 -4.87 20.51 4.47
C ASN A 73 -4.90 20.99 5.92
N GLU A 74 -4.17 20.34 6.82
CA GLU A 74 -4.27 20.61 8.25
C GLU A 74 -2.98 21.21 8.85
N TYR A 75 -1.81 20.95 8.23
CA TYR A 75 -0.52 21.43 8.72
C TYR A 75 0.31 22.14 7.64
N PRO A 76 -0.30 23.11 6.88
CA PRO A 76 0.41 23.75 5.77
C PRO A 76 1.66 24.54 6.19
N GLU A 77 1.77 24.93 7.46
CA GLU A 77 2.95 25.57 8.03
C GLU A 77 4.19 24.66 8.05
N LEU A 78 4.02 23.33 7.97
CA LEU A 78 5.11 22.37 7.93
C LEU A 78 5.67 22.15 6.52
N ILE A 79 4.94 22.55 5.47
CA ILE A 79 5.37 22.38 4.07
C ILE A 79 6.79 22.86 3.81
N PRO A 80 7.25 24.04 4.31
CA PRO A 80 8.61 24.50 4.08
C PRO A 80 9.70 23.57 4.62
N ASN A 81 9.39 22.71 5.58
CA ASN A 81 10.33 21.77 6.17
C ASN A 81 10.48 20.49 5.36
N VAL A 82 9.51 20.18 4.49
CA VAL A 82 9.49 18.95 3.71
C VAL A 82 10.35 19.10 2.46
N ILE A 83 11.41 18.31 2.37
CA ILE A 83 12.28 18.22 1.19
C ILE A 83 11.57 17.44 0.08
N GLY A 84 10.81 16.41 0.44
CA GLY A 84 10.06 15.57 -0.50
C GLY A 84 9.66 14.25 0.11
N GLY A 85 9.08 13.38 -0.71
CA GLY A 85 8.64 12.07 -0.25
C GLY A 85 8.59 11.01 -1.34
N CYS A 86 8.16 9.82 -0.93
CA CYS A 86 7.94 8.66 -1.77
C CYS A 86 6.53 8.13 -1.55
N GLU A 87 5.85 7.71 -2.63
CA GLU A 87 4.53 7.08 -2.57
C GLU A 87 4.59 5.64 -3.05
N GLU A 88 4.12 4.73 -2.22
CA GLU A 88 4.20 3.27 -2.40
C GLU A 88 3.12 2.73 -3.34
N THR A 89 1.92 3.34 -3.40
CA THR A 89 0.76 2.64 -3.95
C THR A 89 0.01 3.43 -5.04
N THR A 90 -0.68 2.68 -5.92
CA THR A 90 -1.43 3.23 -7.06
C THR A 90 -2.47 4.28 -6.65
N THR A 91 -3.22 4.04 -5.57
CA THR A 91 -4.26 4.98 -5.11
C THR A 91 -3.67 6.30 -4.64
N GLY A 92 -2.55 6.26 -3.91
CA GLY A 92 -1.83 7.46 -3.50
C GLY A 92 -1.25 8.21 -4.71
N ILE A 93 -0.67 7.50 -5.68
CA ILE A 93 -0.16 8.11 -6.91
C ILE A 93 -1.27 8.85 -7.67
N ILE A 94 -2.47 8.29 -7.79
CA ILE A 94 -3.60 8.94 -8.46
C ILE A 94 -3.94 10.26 -7.75
N ARG A 95 -3.98 10.26 -6.41
CA ARG A 95 -4.21 11.47 -5.60
C ARG A 95 -3.11 12.52 -5.82
N LEU A 96 -1.84 12.11 -5.77
CA LEU A 96 -0.70 13.00 -5.97
C LEU A 96 -0.67 13.62 -7.36
N ILE A 97 -0.98 12.84 -8.41
CA ILE A 97 -1.07 13.34 -9.78
C ILE A 97 -2.20 14.38 -9.89
N ALA A 98 -3.36 14.13 -9.28
CA ALA A 98 -4.46 15.09 -9.24
C ALA A 98 -4.05 16.37 -8.52
N MET A 99 -3.46 16.28 -7.31
CA MET A 99 -2.96 17.43 -6.56
C MET A 99 -1.91 18.22 -7.33
N ASN A 100 -1.00 17.55 -8.03
CA ASN A 100 0.01 18.23 -8.86
C ASN A 100 -0.62 18.97 -10.05
N LYS A 101 -1.58 18.33 -10.73
CA LYS A 101 -2.30 18.94 -11.85
C LYS A 101 -3.08 20.18 -11.44
N ASP A 102 -3.63 20.18 -10.23
CA ASP A 102 -4.38 21.30 -9.67
C ASP A 102 -3.46 22.35 -9.00
N GLY A 103 -2.14 22.16 -9.06
CA GLY A 103 -1.15 23.07 -8.45
C GLY A 103 -1.14 23.04 -6.91
N GLN A 104 -1.78 22.05 -6.31
CA GLN A 104 -1.89 21.89 -4.85
C GLN A 104 -0.68 21.22 -4.23
N LEU A 105 0.00 20.31 -4.94
CA LEU A 105 1.19 19.61 -4.43
C LEU A 105 2.36 20.59 -4.32
N LYS A 106 2.87 20.82 -3.10
CA LYS A 106 3.85 21.88 -2.80
C LYS A 106 5.29 21.38 -2.60
N PHE A 107 5.51 20.08 -2.58
CA PHE A 107 6.84 19.48 -2.52
C PHE A 107 6.93 18.25 -3.44
N PRO A 108 8.14 17.86 -3.87
CA PRO A 108 8.31 16.75 -4.81
C PRO A 108 7.96 15.41 -4.16
N MET A 109 7.27 14.56 -4.93
CA MET A 109 6.95 13.19 -4.54
C MET A 109 7.44 12.21 -5.60
N MET A 110 8.19 11.19 -5.17
CA MET A 110 8.64 10.10 -6.02
C MET A 110 7.54 9.03 -6.13
N LEU A 111 7.13 8.73 -7.36
CA LEU A 111 6.07 7.75 -7.64
C LEU A 111 6.68 6.34 -7.70
N VAL A 112 7.02 5.77 -6.54
CA VAL A 112 7.75 4.49 -6.44
C VAL A 112 6.96 3.35 -7.06
N ASN A 113 5.63 3.35 -6.90
CA ASN A 113 4.79 2.32 -7.52
C ASN A 113 4.90 2.27 -9.05
N ASN A 114 5.32 3.36 -9.72
CA ASN A 114 5.46 3.40 -11.17
C ASN A 114 6.85 2.93 -11.65
N ALA A 115 7.76 2.64 -10.74
CA ALA A 115 9.04 2.04 -11.09
C ALA A 115 8.85 0.59 -11.57
N LYS A 116 9.46 0.24 -12.71
CA LYS A 116 9.37 -1.13 -13.27
C LYS A 116 9.82 -2.20 -12.27
N CYS A 117 10.88 -1.92 -11.51
CA CYS A 117 11.37 -2.85 -10.48
C CYS A 117 10.43 -2.98 -9.27
N LYS A 118 9.43 -2.10 -9.11
CA LYS A 118 8.41 -2.19 -8.06
C LYS A 118 7.17 -2.94 -8.58
N TYR A 119 6.40 -2.37 -9.50
CA TYR A 119 5.08 -2.93 -9.83
C TYR A 119 5.14 -4.28 -10.56
N LEU A 120 6.20 -4.54 -11.36
CA LEU A 120 6.36 -5.84 -12.04
C LEU A 120 6.60 -6.99 -11.05
N PHE A 121 7.14 -6.71 -9.88
CA PHE A 121 7.50 -7.73 -8.89
C PHE A 121 6.62 -7.66 -7.64
N ASP A 122 6.59 -6.52 -6.96
CA ASP A 122 5.83 -6.37 -5.73
C ASP A 122 4.32 -6.48 -5.96
N ASN A 123 3.74 -5.64 -6.82
CA ASN A 123 2.30 -5.66 -7.07
C ASN A 123 1.86 -7.02 -7.66
N ARG A 124 2.64 -7.60 -8.56
CA ARG A 124 2.30 -8.85 -9.21
C ARG A 124 2.56 -10.07 -8.32
N TYR A 125 3.79 -10.26 -7.88
CA TYR A 125 4.19 -11.47 -7.17
C TYR A 125 4.00 -11.35 -5.67
N GLY A 126 4.34 -10.21 -5.08
CA GLY A 126 4.19 -9.96 -3.64
C GLY A 126 2.73 -9.96 -3.22
N THR A 127 1.89 -9.14 -3.87
CA THR A 127 0.44 -9.10 -3.60
C THR A 127 -0.22 -10.44 -3.88
N GLY A 128 0.13 -11.10 -5.00
CA GLY A 128 -0.40 -12.41 -5.33
C GLY A 128 -0.10 -13.45 -4.25
N GLN A 129 1.10 -13.44 -3.67
CA GLN A 129 1.45 -14.31 -2.55
C GLN A 129 0.69 -13.94 -1.29
N SER A 130 0.75 -12.68 -0.86
CA SER A 130 0.14 -12.23 0.41
C SER A 130 -1.37 -12.45 0.47
N VAL A 131 -2.08 -12.26 -0.63
CA VAL A 131 -3.53 -12.55 -0.70
C VAL A 131 -3.80 -14.01 -0.39
N TRP A 132 -3.04 -14.93 -0.98
CA TRP A 132 -3.23 -16.36 -0.75
C TRP A 132 -2.72 -16.82 0.60
N ASP A 133 -1.66 -16.22 1.14
CA ASP A 133 -1.23 -16.44 2.52
C ASP A 133 -2.36 -16.04 3.49
N GLY A 134 -2.99 -14.88 3.29
CA GLY A 134 -4.11 -14.42 4.09
C GLY A 134 -5.33 -15.35 4.00
N ILE A 135 -5.75 -15.73 2.79
CA ILE A 135 -6.89 -16.63 2.58
C ILE A 135 -6.64 -17.99 3.24
N ASN A 136 -5.46 -18.58 3.03
CA ASN A 136 -5.13 -19.88 3.60
C ASN A 136 -5.11 -19.84 5.13
N ARG A 137 -4.54 -18.80 5.73
CA ARG A 137 -4.45 -18.66 7.20
C ARG A 137 -5.82 -18.44 7.85
N THR A 138 -6.70 -17.67 7.22
CA THR A 138 -8.01 -17.32 7.80
C THR A 138 -9.07 -18.37 7.55
N THR A 139 -9.01 -19.11 6.44
CA THR A 139 -10.05 -20.08 6.07
C THR A 139 -9.66 -21.52 6.31
N ASN A 140 -8.38 -21.85 6.25
CA ASN A 140 -7.83 -23.20 6.26
C ASN A 140 -8.50 -24.14 5.22
N LEU A 141 -8.93 -23.59 4.08
CA LEU A 141 -9.60 -24.33 3.02
C LEU A 141 -8.59 -24.79 1.96
N ILE A 142 -8.85 -25.97 1.39
CA ILE A 142 -8.12 -26.44 0.21
C ILE A 142 -8.56 -25.61 -1.00
N VAL A 143 -7.64 -24.95 -1.66
CA VAL A 143 -7.88 -24.08 -2.82
C VAL A 143 -8.14 -24.91 -4.08
N ALA A 144 -7.49 -26.07 -4.20
CA ALA A 144 -7.67 -26.95 -5.35
C ALA A 144 -9.14 -27.34 -5.55
N GLY A 145 -9.60 -27.24 -6.80
CA GLY A 145 -10.98 -27.54 -7.18
C GLY A 145 -12.00 -26.44 -6.86
N LYS A 146 -11.59 -25.34 -6.22
CA LYS A 146 -12.47 -24.18 -5.99
C LYS A 146 -12.61 -23.31 -7.23
N ASN A 147 -13.78 -22.67 -7.36
CA ASN A 147 -13.96 -21.58 -8.32
C ASN A 147 -13.56 -20.27 -7.64
N VAL A 148 -12.62 -19.56 -8.24
CA VAL A 148 -12.10 -18.28 -7.75
C VAL A 148 -12.40 -17.21 -8.77
N VAL A 149 -13.09 -16.16 -8.36
CA VAL A 149 -13.35 -14.99 -9.19
C VAL A 149 -12.35 -13.89 -8.80
N VAL A 150 -11.63 -13.39 -9.78
CA VAL A 150 -10.69 -12.25 -9.60
C VAL A 150 -11.29 -11.05 -10.33
N ALA A 151 -11.66 -10.03 -9.56
CA ALA A 151 -12.19 -8.78 -10.09
C ALA A 151 -11.03 -7.80 -10.37
N GLY A 152 -10.78 -7.53 -11.65
CA GLY A 152 -9.65 -6.74 -12.14
C GLY A 152 -8.47 -7.60 -12.60
N TYR A 153 -7.85 -7.20 -13.71
CA TYR A 153 -6.65 -7.85 -14.26
C TYR A 153 -5.46 -6.89 -14.43
N GLY A 154 -5.34 -5.96 -13.46
CA GLY A 154 -4.11 -5.17 -13.27
C GLY A 154 -2.97 -6.03 -12.69
N TRP A 155 -1.86 -5.42 -12.31
CA TRP A 155 -0.70 -6.17 -11.83
C TRP A 155 -1.00 -7.06 -10.62
N CYS A 156 -1.76 -6.57 -9.64
CA CYS A 156 -2.18 -7.37 -8.48
C CYS A 156 -3.11 -8.51 -8.90
N GLY A 157 -4.14 -8.23 -9.70
CA GLY A 157 -5.09 -9.25 -10.17
C GLY A 157 -4.42 -10.37 -10.95
N LYS A 158 -3.44 -10.04 -11.81
CA LYS A 158 -2.61 -11.03 -12.53
C LYS A 158 -1.89 -11.98 -11.57
N GLY A 159 -1.26 -11.40 -10.53
CA GLY A 159 -0.56 -12.19 -9.51
C GLY A 159 -1.50 -13.11 -8.72
N VAL A 160 -2.64 -12.57 -8.29
CA VAL A 160 -3.66 -13.34 -7.55
C VAL A 160 -4.21 -14.48 -8.41
N ALA A 161 -4.58 -14.21 -9.68
CA ALA A 161 -5.09 -15.22 -10.61
C ALA A 161 -4.07 -16.32 -10.88
N MET A 162 -2.82 -15.94 -11.13
CA MET A 162 -1.73 -16.87 -11.38
C MET A 162 -1.48 -17.80 -10.18
N ARG A 163 -1.47 -17.26 -8.96
CA ARG A 163 -1.29 -18.06 -7.73
C ARG A 163 -2.46 -18.98 -7.48
N ALA A 164 -3.71 -18.49 -7.67
CA ALA A 164 -4.91 -19.33 -7.58
C ALA A 164 -4.84 -20.54 -8.51
N LYS A 165 -4.49 -20.31 -9.79
CA LYS A 165 -4.30 -21.35 -10.79
C LYS A 165 -3.24 -22.35 -10.37
N GLY A 166 -2.10 -21.86 -9.86
CA GLY A 166 -1.00 -22.70 -9.34
C GLY A 166 -1.40 -23.56 -8.13
N LEU A 167 -2.36 -23.09 -7.32
CA LEU A 167 -2.95 -23.86 -6.21
C LEU A 167 -4.06 -24.82 -6.64
N GLY A 168 -4.36 -24.92 -7.95
CA GLY A 168 -5.34 -25.84 -8.49
C GLY A 168 -6.77 -25.32 -8.53
N ALA A 169 -6.99 -24.02 -8.42
CA ALA A 169 -8.31 -23.41 -8.58
C ALA A 169 -8.73 -23.29 -10.04
N SER A 170 -10.06 -23.29 -10.28
CA SER A 170 -10.66 -22.82 -11.53
C SER A 170 -10.85 -21.30 -11.42
N VAL A 171 -10.11 -20.54 -12.23
CA VAL A 171 -10.08 -19.07 -12.10
C VAL A 171 -10.91 -18.42 -13.18
N ILE A 172 -11.76 -17.47 -12.76
CA ILE A 172 -12.57 -16.61 -13.61
C ILE A 172 -12.11 -15.17 -13.37
N VAL A 173 -11.80 -14.45 -14.44
CA VAL A 173 -11.39 -13.03 -14.36
C VAL A 173 -12.54 -12.15 -14.84
N CYS A 174 -12.89 -11.14 -14.06
CA CYS A 174 -13.81 -10.07 -14.44
C CYS A 174 -13.02 -8.78 -14.65
N GLU A 175 -13.02 -8.24 -15.86
CA GLU A 175 -12.28 -7.03 -16.20
C GLU A 175 -13.12 -6.14 -17.12
N VAL A 176 -13.04 -4.82 -16.93
CA VAL A 176 -13.77 -3.83 -17.74
C VAL A 176 -12.92 -3.27 -18.89
N ASP A 177 -11.59 -3.30 -18.75
CA ASP A 177 -10.65 -2.91 -19.79
C ASP A 177 -10.54 -4.07 -20.81
N PRO A 178 -10.95 -3.87 -22.07
CA PRO A 178 -10.95 -4.95 -23.06
C PRO A 178 -9.56 -5.49 -23.39
N ILE A 179 -8.52 -4.66 -23.27
CA ILE A 179 -7.13 -5.10 -23.50
C ILE A 179 -6.68 -6.05 -22.40
N LYS A 180 -6.94 -5.70 -21.15
CA LYS A 180 -6.62 -6.58 -20.01
C LYS A 180 -7.47 -7.84 -19.99
N ALA A 181 -8.75 -7.75 -20.39
CA ALA A 181 -9.61 -8.91 -20.54
C ALA A 181 -9.06 -9.87 -21.60
N MET A 182 -8.62 -9.36 -22.75
CA MET A 182 -7.97 -10.17 -23.77
C MET A 182 -6.68 -10.82 -23.25
N GLU A 183 -5.87 -10.08 -22.51
CA GLU A 183 -4.66 -10.62 -21.90
C GLU A 183 -4.98 -11.76 -20.92
N ALA A 184 -6.03 -11.62 -20.10
CA ALA A 184 -6.46 -12.70 -19.20
C ALA A 184 -6.86 -13.98 -19.98
N VAL A 185 -7.55 -13.83 -21.11
CA VAL A 185 -7.88 -14.97 -22.00
C VAL A 185 -6.62 -15.61 -22.57
N MET A 186 -5.64 -14.81 -23.01
CA MET A 186 -4.37 -15.32 -23.55
C MET A 186 -3.53 -16.03 -22.48
N ASP A 187 -3.65 -15.61 -21.19
CA ASP A 187 -3.02 -16.28 -20.04
C ASP A 187 -3.79 -17.56 -19.61
N GLY A 188 -4.88 -17.89 -20.29
CA GLY A 188 -5.66 -19.11 -20.10
C GLY A 188 -6.62 -19.05 -18.93
N PHE A 189 -7.19 -17.89 -18.63
CA PHE A 189 -8.29 -17.69 -17.69
C PHE A 189 -9.64 -17.58 -18.43
N LYS A 190 -10.72 -17.82 -17.69
CA LYS A 190 -12.09 -17.66 -18.18
C LYS A 190 -12.60 -16.27 -17.89
#